data_e0b195464de6853603c0adaa2950bef9
#
_entry.id   e0b195464de6853603c0adaa2950bef9
#
_cell.length_a   1.000
_cell.length_b   1.000
_cell.length_c   1.000
_cell.angle_alpha   90.00
_cell.angle_beta   90.00
_cell.angle_gamma   90.00
#
_symmetry.space_group_name_H-M   'P 1'
#
loop_
_entity.id
_entity.type
_entity.pdbx_description
1 polymer ?
#
loop_
_entity_poly.entity_id
_entity_poly.type
_entity_poly.pdbx_seq_one_letter_code
_entity_poly.pdbx_strand_id
1 'polypeptide(L)'
;MGQVGFGQPDDGIIQMAYVVADLRAAIGQWIERLRVGPWFVLEHFTGEHPVYRGQPSGAAVKLAMGFAGHMNIELIQENNNAPSVYREVIERRGYGFHHFGVATWNFDAAVAQYEREGYALAFRAAVPSGGRVGYMDTTAVLPGFTELIELGGAFEEVFGRFYRASIAWDGKDAIRSFI
;
A
#
# COMPACT_ATOMS: atom_id res chain seq x y z
N MET A 1 21.09 8.99 -5.25
CA MET A 1 19.88 8.16 -5.25
C MET A 1 20.18 6.97 -4.35
N GLY A 2 19.54 6.90 -3.21
CA GLY A 2 19.67 5.79 -2.27
C GLY A 2 18.75 4.63 -2.68
N GLN A 3 18.80 3.56 -1.89
CA GLN A 3 17.92 2.40 -2.07
C GLN A 3 17.35 2.00 -0.71
N VAL A 4 16.09 1.59 -0.68
CA VAL A 4 15.51 0.89 0.46
C VAL A 4 16.07 -0.53 0.57
N GLY A 5 16.00 -1.15 1.75
CA GLY A 5 16.64 -2.42 2.08
C GLY A 5 16.24 -3.63 1.23
N PHE A 6 15.29 -3.49 0.33
CA PHE A 6 14.88 -4.50 -0.66
C PHE A 6 15.19 -4.11 -2.12
N GLY A 7 16.08 -3.13 -2.32
CA GLY A 7 16.70 -2.84 -3.62
C GLY A 7 15.94 -1.91 -4.55
N GLN A 8 14.80 -1.35 -4.12
CA GLN A 8 14.10 -0.30 -4.88
C GLN A 8 14.68 1.08 -4.55
N PRO A 9 14.58 2.08 -5.47
CA PRO A 9 14.98 3.46 -5.19
C PRO A 9 14.20 4.05 -4.00
N ASP A 10 14.87 4.84 -3.17
CA ASP A 10 14.27 5.52 -2.02
C ASP A 10 13.45 6.79 -2.39
N ASP A 11 13.35 7.10 -3.66
CA ASP A 11 12.51 8.16 -4.26
C ASP A 11 11.67 7.64 -5.45
N GLY A 12 11.48 6.33 -5.54
CA GLY A 12 10.81 5.66 -6.65
C GLY A 12 9.68 4.73 -6.20
N ILE A 13 9.14 3.98 -7.16
CA ILE A 13 8.07 3.01 -6.92
C ILE A 13 8.64 1.84 -6.10
N ILE A 14 8.04 1.59 -4.95
CA ILE A 14 8.40 0.48 -4.05
C ILE A 14 7.25 -0.52 -3.87
N GLN A 15 6.03 -0.15 -4.26
CA GLN A 15 4.83 -0.95 -4.03
C GLN A 15 3.85 -0.81 -5.20
N MET A 16 3.12 -1.89 -5.47
CA MET A 16 1.93 -1.92 -6.32
C MET A 16 0.77 -2.51 -5.54
N ALA A 17 -0.37 -1.82 -5.50
CA ALA A 17 -1.52 -2.22 -4.70
C ALA A 17 -2.77 -2.48 -5.54
N TYR A 18 -3.57 -3.44 -5.05
CA TYR A 18 -4.78 -3.89 -5.72
C TYR A 18 -5.94 -3.98 -4.72
N VAL A 19 -7.09 -3.41 -5.05
CA VAL A 19 -8.34 -3.69 -4.34
C VAL A 19 -8.93 -5.01 -4.81
N VAL A 20 -9.36 -5.85 -3.86
CA VAL A 20 -9.88 -7.19 -4.12
C VAL A 20 -11.20 -7.41 -3.37
N ALA A 21 -12.06 -8.26 -3.93
CA ALA A 21 -13.34 -8.58 -3.31
C ALA A 21 -13.20 -9.51 -2.10
N ASP A 22 -12.25 -10.43 -2.15
CA ASP A 22 -11.93 -11.39 -1.09
C ASP A 22 -10.43 -11.54 -0.98
N LEU A 23 -9.87 -11.09 0.15
CA LEU A 23 -8.43 -11.06 0.39
C LEU A 23 -7.83 -12.47 0.41
N ARG A 24 -8.50 -13.43 1.04
CA ARG A 24 -8.00 -14.81 1.17
C ARG A 24 -8.00 -15.53 -0.17
N ALA A 25 -9.08 -15.38 -0.94
CA ALA A 25 -9.14 -15.94 -2.29
C ALA A 25 -8.08 -15.31 -3.21
N ALA A 26 -7.88 -13.99 -3.14
CA ALA A 26 -6.85 -13.30 -3.91
C ALA A 26 -5.45 -13.79 -3.55
N ILE A 27 -5.11 -13.90 -2.26
CA ILE A 27 -3.83 -14.47 -1.79
C ILE A 27 -3.60 -15.85 -2.41
N GLY A 28 -4.61 -16.73 -2.38
CA GLY A 28 -4.52 -18.07 -2.97
C GLY A 28 -4.15 -18.02 -4.46
N GLN A 29 -4.80 -17.14 -5.24
CA GLN A 29 -4.50 -16.98 -6.67
C GLN A 29 -3.09 -16.44 -6.92
N TRP A 30 -2.63 -15.48 -6.10
CA TRP A 30 -1.29 -14.94 -6.22
C TRP A 30 -0.21 -15.98 -5.90
N ILE A 31 -0.46 -16.86 -4.93
CA ILE A 31 0.45 -17.97 -4.61
C ILE A 31 0.49 -18.99 -5.77
N GLU A 32 -0.68 -19.48 -6.18
CA GLU A 32 -0.78 -20.54 -7.17
C GLU A 32 -0.28 -20.13 -8.56
N ARG A 33 -0.70 -18.94 -9.03
CA ARG A 33 -0.48 -18.47 -10.38
C ARG A 33 0.80 -17.68 -10.56
N LEU A 34 1.16 -16.87 -9.54
CA LEU A 34 2.24 -15.89 -9.65
C LEU A 34 3.43 -16.21 -8.72
N ARG A 35 3.28 -17.22 -7.84
CA ARG A 35 4.32 -17.65 -6.89
C ARG A 35 4.79 -16.51 -5.97
N VAL A 36 3.88 -15.62 -5.58
CA VAL A 36 4.14 -14.53 -4.66
C VAL A 36 3.76 -14.95 -3.24
N GLY A 37 4.69 -14.81 -2.31
CA GLY A 37 4.50 -15.11 -0.90
C GLY A 37 5.82 -15.17 -0.12
N PRO A 38 5.77 -15.33 1.20
CA PRO A 38 4.57 -15.39 2.03
C PRO A 38 3.85 -14.05 2.12
N TRP A 39 2.59 -14.07 2.55
CA TRP A 39 1.77 -12.87 2.73
C TRP A 39 1.62 -12.50 4.19
N PHE A 40 1.86 -11.24 4.52
CA PHE A 40 1.71 -10.67 5.85
C PHE A 40 0.39 -9.92 5.93
N VAL A 41 -0.52 -10.40 6.78
CA VAL A 41 -1.92 -9.94 6.82
C VAL A 41 -2.18 -9.09 8.05
N LEU A 42 -2.79 -7.92 7.82
CA LEU A 42 -3.37 -7.05 8.83
C LEU A 42 -4.89 -7.06 8.65
N GLU A 43 -5.62 -7.65 9.60
CA GLU A 43 -7.07 -7.90 9.48
C GLU A 43 -7.91 -6.63 9.66
N HIS A 44 -7.34 -5.59 10.27
CA HIS A 44 -8.02 -4.31 10.47
C HIS A 44 -7.03 -3.16 10.44
N PHE A 45 -7.22 -2.26 9.50
CA PHE A 45 -6.44 -1.04 9.36
C PHE A 45 -7.36 0.16 9.07
N THR A 46 -7.19 1.24 9.82
CA THR A 46 -7.86 2.52 9.61
C THR A 46 -6.87 3.66 9.39
N GLY A 47 -5.63 3.45 9.81
CA GLY A 47 -4.66 4.51 10.06
C GLY A 47 -4.95 5.27 11.37
N GLU A 48 -4.02 6.12 11.77
CA GLU A 48 -4.21 7.06 12.88
C GLU A 48 -4.56 8.43 12.31
N HIS A 49 -5.60 9.07 12.88
CA HIS A 49 -6.12 10.36 12.42
C HIS A 49 -6.37 10.42 10.90
N PRO A 50 -7.09 9.43 10.33
CA PRO A 50 -7.28 9.35 8.89
C PRO A 50 -8.16 10.47 8.38
N VAL A 51 -7.73 11.08 7.27
CA VAL A 51 -8.46 12.15 6.59
C VAL A 51 -8.68 11.75 5.13
N TYR A 52 -9.93 11.75 4.69
CA TYR A 52 -10.32 11.48 3.32
C TYR A 52 -11.01 12.71 2.72
N ARG A 53 -10.45 13.24 1.62
CA ARG A 53 -10.93 14.45 0.92
C ARG A 53 -11.27 15.59 1.87
N GLY A 54 -10.37 15.84 2.84
CA GLY A 54 -10.48 16.93 3.83
C GLY A 54 -11.42 16.66 5.01
N GLN A 55 -12.03 15.48 5.10
CA GLN A 55 -12.92 15.10 6.21
C GLN A 55 -12.34 13.91 6.99
N PRO A 56 -12.64 13.76 8.30
CA PRO A 56 -12.29 12.56 9.03
C PRO A 56 -12.82 11.30 8.33
N SER A 57 -12.00 10.27 8.21
CA SER A 57 -12.37 9.01 7.56
C SER A 57 -12.80 7.96 8.58
N GLY A 58 -13.89 7.25 8.28
CA GLY A 58 -14.33 6.05 9.00
C GLY A 58 -14.06 4.75 8.23
N ALA A 59 -13.29 4.83 7.12
CA ALA A 59 -12.98 3.66 6.32
C ALA A 59 -12.04 2.70 7.06
N ALA A 60 -12.34 1.41 6.96
CA ALA A 60 -11.51 0.35 7.49
C ALA A 60 -11.27 -0.69 6.39
N VAL A 61 -10.05 -1.19 6.33
CA VAL A 61 -9.64 -2.23 5.39
C VAL A 61 -8.90 -3.35 6.11
N LYS A 62 -8.82 -4.51 5.50
CA LYS A 62 -7.79 -5.50 5.75
C LYS A 62 -6.85 -5.53 4.56
N LEU A 63 -5.58 -5.76 4.82
CA LEU A 63 -4.57 -5.77 3.78
C LEU A 63 -3.60 -6.93 3.96
N ALA A 64 -2.98 -7.31 2.88
CA ALA A 64 -1.90 -8.28 2.85
C ALA A 64 -0.75 -7.75 2.01
N MET A 65 0.47 -7.90 2.52
CA MET A 65 1.69 -7.53 1.81
C MET A 65 2.56 -8.76 1.54
N GLY A 66 3.09 -8.84 0.33
CA GLY A 66 4.04 -9.86 -0.10
C GLY A 66 5.04 -9.25 -1.09
N PHE A 67 6.06 -10.01 -1.48
CA PHE A 67 7.06 -9.52 -2.44
C PHE A 67 7.11 -10.38 -3.71
N ALA A 68 7.09 -9.70 -4.85
CA ALA A 68 7.39 -10.24 -6.17
C ALA A 68 8.79 -9.75 -6.60
N GLY A 69 9.82 -10.54 -6.31
CA GLY A 69 11.20 -10.05 -6.42
C GLY A 69 11.44 -8.88 -5.46
N HIS A 70 11.83 -7.73 -5.99
CA HIS A 70 12.08 -6.50 -5.21
C HIS A 70 10.86 -5.58 -5.07
N MET A 71 9.72 -5.94 -5.67
CA MET A 71 8.50 -5.14 -5.63
C MET A 71 7.56 -5.62 -4.52
N ASN A 72 7.19 -4.73 -3.61
CA ASN A 72 6.14 -5.01 -2.66
C ASN A 72 4.77 -5.03 -3.37
N ILE A 73 3.98 -6.06 -3.12
CA ILE A 73 2.61 -6.19 -3.61
C ILE A 73 1.68 -6.09 -2.42
N GLU A 74 0.69 -5.23 -2.53
CA GLU A 74 -0.34 -5.06 -1.52
C GLU A 74 -1.72 -5.47 -2.08
N LEU A 75 -2.45 -6.28 -1.33
CA LEU A 75 -3.85 -6.62 -1.60
C LEU A 75 -4.71 -5.99 -0.51
N ILE A 76 -5.78 -5.31 -0.91
CA ILE A 76 -6.63 -4.53 0.00
C ILE A 76 -8.08 -4.96 -0.17
N GLN A 77 -8.73 -5.30 0.94
CA GLN A 77 -10.18 -5.56 0.98
C GLN A 77 -10.85 -4.61 1.98
N GLU A 78 -11.94 -3.99 1.57
CA GLU A 78 -12.73 -3.14 2.47
C GLU A 78 -13.40 -3.96 3.58
N ASN A 79 -13.36 -3.44 4.81
CA ASN A 79 -14.05 -4.01 5.98
C ASN A 79 -15.42 -3.34 6.22
N ASN A 80 -15.67 -2.19 5.61
CA ASN A 80 -16.94 -1.47 5.69
C ASN A 80 -17.21 -0.71 4.39
N ASN A 81 -18.36 -0.07 4.28
CA ASN A 81 -18.79 0.68 3.10
C ASN A 81 -18.59 2.21 3.27
N ALA A 82 -17.71 2.64 4.17
CA ALA A 82 -17.44 4.06 4.36
C ALA A 82 -16.79 4.67 3.10
N PRO A 83 -17.07 5.96 2.79
CA PRO A 83 -16.41 6.65 1.69
C PRO A 83 -14.89 6.60 1.85
N SER A 84 -14.18 6.24 0.77
CA SER A 84 -12.73 6.06 0.78
C SER A 84 -12.14 6.11 -0.62
N VAL A 85 -10.83 6.29 -0.71
CA VAL A 85 -10.09 6.13 -1.98
C VAL A 85 -10.26 4.73 -2.57
N TYR A 86 -10.45 3.71 -1.74
CA TYR A 86 -10.69 2.33 -2.16
C TYR A 86 -12.07 2.20 -2.82
N ARG A 87 -13.10 2.70 -2.14
CA ARG A 87 -14.48 2.72 -2.64
C ARG A 87 -14.60 3.47 -3.97
N GLU A 88 -13.95 4.63 -4.11
CA GLU A 88 -13.93 5.39 -5.37
C GLU A 88 -13.46 4.54 -6.56
N VAL A 89 -12.38 3.78 -6.37
CA VAL A 89 -11.83 2.92 -7.43
C VAL A 89 -12.79 1.79 -7.76
N ILE A 90 -13.32 1.11 -6.73
CA ILE A 90 -14.24 -0.02 -6.90
C ILE A 90 -15.52 0.41 -7.64
N GLU A 91 -16.11 1.55 -7.26
CA GLU A 91 -17.33 2.07 -7.90
C GLU A 91 -17.08 2.54 -9.34
N ARG A 92 -15.91 3.12 -9.60
CA ARG A 92 -15.58 3.67 -10.93
C ARG A 92 -15.19 2.60 -11.94
N ARG A 93 -14.49 1.53 -11.54
CA ARG A 93 -13.92 0.55 -12.48
C ARG A 93 -13.86 -0.89 -11.98
N GLY A 94 -14.42 -1.17 -10.79
CA GLY A 94 -14.37 -2.50 -10.18
C GLY A 94 -13.05 -2.79 -9.45
N TYR A 95 -12.87 -4.05 -9.09
CA TYR A 95 -11.67 -4.53 -8.42
C TYR A 95 -10.48 -4.58 -9.36
N GLY A 96 -9.28 -4.41 -8.83
CA GLY A 96 -8.02 -4.44 -9.58
C GLY A 96 -7.00 -3.44 -9.06
N PHE A 97 -6.12 -2.96 -9.93
CA PHE A 97 -5.05 -2.05 -9.56
C PHE A 97 -5.59 -0.78 -8.88
N HIS A 98 -4.96 -0.37 -7.78
CA HIS A 98 -5.38 0.79 -6.99
C HIS A 98 -4.35 1.92 -7.02
N HIS A 99 -3.10 1.64 -6.67
CA HIS A 99 -2.06 2.66 -6.59
C HIS A 99 -0.65 2.14 -6.81
N PHE A 100 0.25 3.07 -7.12
CA PHE A 100 1.69 2.92 -6.95
C PHE A 100 2.09 3.52 -5.61
N GLY A 101 2.82 2.78 -4.78
CA GLY A 101 3.47 3.31 -3.58
C GLY A 101 4.85 3.86 -3.94
N VAL A 102 5.07 5.13 -3.67
CA VAL A 102 6.33 5.85 -3.91
C VAL A 102 6.95 6.24 -2.58
N ALA A 103 8.19 5.81 -2.37
CA ALA A 103 8.93 6.13 -1.16
C ALA A 103 9.35 7.61 -1.12
N THR A 104 9.37 8.22 0.05
CA THR A 104 9.86 9.59 0.26
C THR A 104 10.44 9.79 1.65
N TRP A 105 11.57 10.50 1.73
CA TRP A 105 12.17 10.95 2.99
C TRP A 105 11.53 12.23 3.53
N ASN A 106 10.82 12.98 2.69
CA ASN A 106 10.19 14.24 3.07
C ASN A 106 8.74 14.28 2.57
N PHE A 107 7.87 13.71 3.38
CA PHE A 107 6.45 13.56 3.06
C PHE A 107 5.78 14.90 2.72
N ASP A 108 6.00 15.94 3.55
CA ASP A 108 5.34 17.24 3.35
C ASP A 108 5.81 17.93 2.06
N ALA A 109 7.11 17.83 1.75
CA ALA A 109 7.65 18.38 0.50
C ALA A 109 7.13 17.62 -0.73
N ALA A 110 7.00 16.30 -0.65
CA ALA A 110 6.45 15.49 -1.72
C ALA A 110 4.96 15.82 -1.95
N VAL A 111 4.14 15.88 -0.90
CA VAL A 111 2.74 16.33 -1.00
C VAL A 111 2.65 17.69 -1.65
N ALA A 112 3.40 18.69 -1.14
CA ALA A 112 3.39 20.05 -1.69
C ALA A 112 3.84 20.11 -3.15
N GLN A 113 4.71 19.21 -3.60
CA GLN A 113 5.09 19.13 -5.02
C GLN A 113 3.90 18.67 -5.88
N TYR A 114 3.25 17.57 -5.51
CA TYR A 114 2.06 17.08 -6.24
C TYR A 114 0.93 18.11 -6.26
N GLU A 115 0.70 18.82 -5.13
CA GLU A 115 -0.31 19.87 -5.08
C GLU A 115 0.00 21.06 -6.02
N ARG A 116 1.27 21.47 -6.13
CA ARG A 116 1.70 22.49 -7.12
C ARG A 116 1.51 22.04 -8.57
N GLU A 117 1.58 20.74 -8.82
CA GLU A 117 1.31 20.12 -10.11
C GLU A 117 -0.19 19.92 -10.38
N GLY A 118 -1.05 20.28 -9.43
CA GLY A 118 -2.52 20.24 -9.55
C GLY A 118 -3.17 18.94 -9.06
N TYR A 119 -2.43 18.05 -8.42
CA TYR A 119 -2.98 16.81 -7.85
C TYR A 119 -3.46 17.02 -6.42
N ALA A 120 -4.69 16.61 -6.12
CA ALA A 120 -5.24 16.72 -4.77
C ALA A 120 -4.77 15.59 -3.86
N LEU A 121 -4.49 15.90 -2.59
CA LEU A 121 -4.30 14.90 -1.54
C LEU A 121 -5.68 14.31 -1.15
N ALA A 122 -5.97 13.12 -1.66
CA ALA A 122 -7.26 12.46 -1.46
C ALA A 122 -7.38 11.75 -0.11
N PHE A 123 -6.27 11.23 0.43
CA PHE A 123 -6.25 10.57 1.74
C PHE A 123 -4.88 10.77 2.41
N ARG A 124 -4.89 10.81 3.73
CA ARG A 124 -3.68 10.73 4.57
C ARG A 124 -3.96 10.07 5.91
N ALA A 125 -2.96 9.36 6.44
CA ALA A 125 -2.98 8.81 7.79
C ALA A 125 -1.55 8.55 8.29
N ALA A 126 -1.37 8.45 9.62
CA ALA A 126 -0.17 7.81 10.17
C ALA A 126 -0.36 6.28 10.20
N VAL A 127 0.73 5.54 10.09
CA VAL A 127 0.73 4.08 9.94
C VAL A 127 1.49 3.37 11.06
N PRO A 128 1.13 2.11 11.40
CA PRO A 128 1.77 1.38 12.51
C PRO A 128 3.28 1.14 12.34
N SER A 129 3.79 1.16 11.12
CA SER A 129 5.22 1.06 10.83
C SER A 129 6.01 2.33 11.18
N GLY A 130 5.32 3.36 11.69
CA GLY A 130 5.87 4.71 11.85
C GLY A 130 5.93 5.48 10.54
N GLY A 131 5.72 6.78 10.61
CA GLY A 131 5.61 7.62 9.43
C GLY A 131 4.16 7.80 8.96
N ARG A 132 4.00 8.37 7.77
CA ARG A 132 2.71 8.74 7.17
C ARG A 132 2.57 8.15 5.78
N VAL A 133 1.31 7.97 5.38
CA VAL A 133 0.95 7.69 3.99
C VAL A 133 -0.03 8.74 3.49
N GLY A 134 0.02 9.02 2.18
CA GLY A 134 -0.89 9.95 1.54
C GLY A 134 -1.14 9.60 0.09
N TYR A 135 -2.40 9.53 -0.31
CA TYR A 135 -2.80 9.24 -1.68
C TYR A 135 -3.00 10.53 -2.46
N MET A 136 -2.15 10.77 -3.44
CA MET A 136 -2.31 11.85 -4.42
C MET A 136 -3.24 11.37 -5.54
N ASP A 137 -4.25 12.18 -5.89
CA ASP A 137 -5.21 11.82 -6.94
C ASP A 137 -4.61 12.01 -8.34
N THR A 138 -3.85 11.02 -8.77
CA THR A 138 -3.23 10.98 -10.11
C THR A 138 -4.11 10.23 -11.13
N THR A 139 -5.34 9.87 -10.78
CA THR A 139 -6.21 8.99 -11.58
C THR A 139 -6.60 9.55 -12.95
N ALA A 140 -6.41 10.84 -13.19
CA ALA A 140 -6.64 11.46 -14.50
C ALA A 140 -5.52 11.15 -15.52
N VAL A 141 -4.29 10.84 -15.06
CA VAL A 141 -3.11 10.65 -15.91
C VAL A 141 -2.42 9.32 -15.72
N LEU A 142 -2.59 8.68 -14.57
CA LEU A 142 -2.05 7.36 -14.23
C LEU A 142 -3.20 6.35 -14.01
N PRO A 143 -2.92 5.05 -14.07
CA PRO A 143 -3.95 4.02 -13.89
C PRO A 143 -4.55 3.96 -12.48
N GLY A 144 -4.03 4.72 -11.52
CA GLY A 144 -4.49 4.78 -10.14
C GLY A 144 -3.98 5.97 -9.39
N PHE A 145 -4.13 5.94 -8.08
CA PHE A 145 -3.52 6.91 -7.17
C PHE A 145 -1.99 6.74 -7.13
N THR A 146 -1.30 7.77 -6.67
CA THR A 146 0.09 7.66 -6.19
C THR A 146 0.07 7.77 -4.68
N GLU A 147 0.43 6.71 -3.97
CA GLU A 147 0.63 6.74 -2.54
C GLU A 147 2.04 7.20 -2.22
N LEU A 148 2.18 8.27 -1.47
CA LEU A 148 3.44 8.69 -0.87
C LEU A 148 3.62 7.93 0.44
N ILE A 149 4.71 7.18 0.57
CA ILE A 149 5.05 6.39 1.75
C ILE A 149 6.27 7.03 2.41
N GLU A 150 6.09 7.59 3.61
CA GLU A 150 7.16 8.22 4.36
C GLU A 150 8.15 7.18 4.86
N LEU A 151 9.41 7.32 4.46
CA LEU A 151 10.51 6.50 4.97
C LEU A 151 10.92 6.96 6.36
N GLY A 152 11.30 6.01 7.21
CA GLY A 152 11.73 6.26 8.60
C GLY A 152 11.02 5.32 9.57
N GLY A 153 11.18 5.59 10.89
CA GLY A 153 10.58 4.76 11.92
C GLY A 153 10.96 3.28 11.77
N ALA A 154 9.95 2.41 11.80
CA ALA A 154 10.12 0.96 11.63
C ALA A 154 9.94 0.49 10.18
N PHE A 155 9.87 1.40 9.18
CA PHE A 155 9.64 1.03 7.77
C PHE A 155 10.62 -0.04 7.30
N GLU A 156 11.93 0.20 7.43
CA GLU A 156 12.98 -0.72 6.98
C GLU A 156 12.93 -2.07 7.73
N GLU A 157 12.58 -2.05 9.01
CA GLU A 157 12.42 -3.26 9.79
C GLU A 157 11.24 -4.11 9.29
N VAL A 158 10.07 -3.49 9.11
CA VAL A 158 8.82 -4.16 8.71
C VAL A 158 8.93 -4.68 7.28
N PHE A 159 9.22 -3.80 6.31
CA PHE A 159 9.31 -4.18 4.90
C PHE A 159 10.51 -5.10 4.64
N GLY A 160 11.64 -4.86 5.30
CA GLY A 160 12.81 -5.73 5.25
C GLY A 160 12.52 -7.14 5.77
N ARG A 161 11.71 -7.28 6.82
CA ARG A 161 11.25 -8.58 7.33
C ARG A 161 10.44 -9.33 6.28
N PHE A 162 9.48 -8.65 5.63
CA PHE A 162 8.64 -9.25 4.59
C PHE A 162 9.47 -9.66 3.38
N TYR A 163 10.38 -8.80 2.95
CA TYR A 163 11.28 -9.09 1.83
C TYR A 163 12.17 -10.30 2.12
N ARG A 164 12.87 -10.32 3.25
CA ARG A 164 13.74 -11.47 3.61
C ARG A 164 12.96 -12.78 3.69
N ALA A 165 11.70 -12.74 4.15
CA ALA A 165 10.86 -13.93 4.18
C ALA A 165 10.49 -14.44 2.79
N SER A 166 10.49 -13.61 1.76
CA SER A 166 10.15 -13.99 0.38
C SER A 166 11.32 -14.59 -0.39
N ILE A 167 12.59 -14.26 -0.05
CA ILE A 167 13.77 -14.61 -0.85
C ILE A 167 13.93 -16.12 -1.06
N ALA A 168 13.65 -16.93 -0.05
CA ALA A 168 13.79 -18.39 -0.13
C ALA A 168 12.55 -19.11 0.39
N TRP A 169 11.37 -18.53 0.12
CA TRP A 169 10.13 -19.10 0.58
C TRP A 169 9.84 -20.44 -0.10
N ASP A 170 9.62 -21.47 0.71
CA ASP A 170 9.41 -22.87 0.28
C ASP A 170 7.93 -23.23 0.02
N GLY A 171 7.04 -22.23 0.05
CA GLY A 171 5.59 -22.43 -0.11
C GLY A 171 4.84 -22.73 1.18
N LYS A 172 5.54 -22.90 2.32
CA LYS A 172 4.92 -23.15 3.63
C LYS A 172 4.65 -21.85 4.38
N ASP A 173 3.74 -21.93 5.37
CA ASP A 173 3.35 -20.78 6.19
C ASP A 173 3.08 -19.55 5.32
N ALA A 174 2.22 -19.76 4.34
CA ALA A 174 1.96 -18.79 3.29
C ALA A 174 1.27 -17.52 3.78
N ILE A 175 0.58 -17.58 4.92
CA ILE A 175 -0.14 -16.45 5.54
C ILE A 175 0.39 -16.25 6.94
N ARG A 176 0.93 -15.06 7.20
CA ARG A 176 1.60 -14.68 8.45
C ARG A 176 0.98 -13.41 9.01
N SER A 177 1.16 -13.17 10.33
CA SER A 177 0.78 -11.89 10.93
C SER A 177 1.64 -10.75 10.42
N PHE A 178 1.02 -9.60 10.20
CA PHE A 178 1.71 -8.35 9.85
C PHE A 178 2.55 -7.84 11.04
N ILE A 179 2.05 -8.02 12.25
CA ILE A 179 2.63 -7.59 13.53
C ILE A 179 3.18 -8.79 14.29
#